data_11168d1e8bd51dbe945abf15d7938f23
#
_entry.id   11168d1e8bd51dbe945abf15d7938f23
#
_cell.length_a   1.000
_cell.length_b   1.000
_cell.length_c   1.000
_cell.angle_alpha   90.00
_cell.angle_beta   90.00
_cell.angle_gamma   90.00
#
_symmetry.space_group_name_H-M   'P 1'
#
loop_
_entity.id
_entity.type
_entity.pdbx_description
1 polymer ?
#
loop_
_entity_poly.entity_id
_entity_poly.type
_entity_poly.pdbx_seq_one_letter_code
_entity_poly.pdbx_strand_id
1 'polypeptide(L)'
;MGIPFEQRNFQKELDKKIAGFQKDGIVPTLLLHSCCAPCSSHCIEYLSDYSHITVFYYNPNISAEEEYRKRVEEQKRFISEFPAKYKVSFIEGDYDTKEFYDIAKGYEQCREGGERCFRCYELRLRKTCETAKAGGFDYFTTTLTISPLKNSVRLNEIGLKLSEEYDMPYLLSDFKKKEGYKRSIELSHEYNLYRQNYCGCVYSR
;
A
#
# COMPACT_ATOMS: atom_id res chain seq x y z
N MET A 1 -2.12 -30.96 3.92
CA MET A 1 -2.56 -29.83 4.74
C MET A 1 -1.75 -28.61 4.34
N GLY A 2 -2.39 -27.50 3.98
CA GLY A 2 -1.68 -26.26 3.62
C GLY A 2 -1.06 -25.60 4.85
N ILE A 3 -0.03 -24.75 4.63
CA ILE A 3 0.58 -23.91 5.69
C ILE A 3 -0.51 -22.98 6.23
N PRO A 4 -0.71 -22.90 7.57
CA PRO A 4 -1.64 -21.94 8.17
C PRO A 4 -1.34 -20.52 7.68
N PHE A 5 -2.38 -19.70 7.44
CA PHE A 5 -2.22 -18.38 6.83
C PHE A 5 -1.23 -17.50 7.60
N GLU A 6 -1.26 -17.53 8.93
CA GLU A 6 -0.38 -16.78 9.84
C GLU A 6 1.11 -17.19 9.73
N GLN A 7 1.38 -18.40 9.23
CA GLN A 7 2.74 -18.94 9.05
C GLN A 7 3.26 -18.76 7.62
N ARG A 8 2.46 -18.21 6.70
CA ARG A 8 2.85 -17.97 5.32
C ARG A 8 3.94 -16.89 5.24
N ASN A 9 4.86 -17.08 4.31
CA ASN A 9 5.86 -16.07 4.00
C ASN A 9 5.46 -15.31 2.74
N PHE A 10 4.67 -14.24 2.93
CA PHE A 10 4.12 -13.45 1.84
C PHE A 10 5.20 -12.83 0.94
N GLN A 11 6.38 -12.52 1.48
CA GLN A 11 7.48 -12.02 0.65
C GLN A 11 8.03 -13.10 -0.29
N LYS A 12 8.18 -14.34 0.19
CA LYS A 12 8.58 -15.45 -0.69
C LYS A 12 7.52 -15.75 -1.76
N GLU A 13 6.25 -15.57 -1.43
CA GLU A 13 5.15 -15.76 -2.39
C GLU A 13 5.16 -14.67 -3.46
N LEU A 14 5.42 -13.42 -3.07
CA LEU A 14 5.64 -12.31 -3.99
C LEU A 14 6.83 -12.59 -4.92
N ASP A 15 7.98 -12.99 -4.36
CA ASP A 15 9.18 -13.31 -5.13
C ASP A 15 8.91 -14.41 -6.18
N LYS A 16 8.18 -15.46 -5.78
CA LYS A 16 7.79 -16.54 -6.68
C LYS A 16 6.87 -16.05 -7.80
N LYS A 17 5.93 -15.15 -7.47
CA LYS A 17 5.02 -14.56 -8.47
C LYS A 17 5.79 -13.72 -9.48
N ILE A 18 6.71 -12.88 -9.01
CA ILE A 18 7.58 -12.07 -9.87
C ILE A 18 8.47 -12.94 -10.76
N ALA A 19 9.05 -14.00 -10.21
CA ALA A 19 9.83 -14.95 -11.00
C ALA A 19 9.00 -15.61 -12.10
N GLY A 20 7.70 -15.86 -11.86
CA GLY A 20 6.75 -16.31 -12.88
C GLY A 20 6.60 -15.28 -14.00
N PHE A 21 6.36 -14.00 -13.67
CA PHE A 21 6.25 -12.93 -14.66
C PHE A 21 7.49 -12.84 -15.54
N GLN A 22 8.67 -12.88 -14.93
CA GLN A 22 9.95 -12.84 -15.66
C GLN A 22 10.13 -14.05 -16.60
N LYS A 23 9.80 -15.26 -16.12
CA LYS A 23 9.88 -16.48 -16.92
C LYS A 23 8.98 -16.44 -18.15
N ASP A 24 7.76 -15.90 -17.97
CA ASP A 24 6.74 -15.85 -19.01
C ASP A 24 6.85 -14.59 -19.89
N GLY A 25 7.81 -13.70 -19.60
CA GLY A 25 8.02 -12.44 -20.33
C GLY A 25 6.88 -11.43 -20.16
N ILE A 26 6.14 -11.54 -19.05
CA ILE A 26 4.97 -10.68 -18.75
C ILE A 26 5.39 -9.51 -17.87
N VAL A 27 4.92 -8.30 -18.21
CA VAL A 27 5.06 -7.10 -17.38
C VAL A 27 3.66 -6.62 -17.03
N PRO A 28 3.10 -7.04 -15.87
CA PRO A 28 1.73 -6.72 -15.51
C PRO A 28 1.55 -5.25 -15.14
N THR A 29 0.31 -4.78 -15.27
CA THR A 29 -0.14 -3.49 -14.71
C THR A 29 -0.55 -3.67 -13.26
N LEU A 30 -0.08 -2.79 -12.37
CA LEU A 30 -0.27 -2.89 -10.94
C LEU A 30 -0.82 -1.58 -10.36
N LEU A 31 -1.96 -1.63 -9.68
CA LEU A 31 -2.44 -0.52 -8.86
C LEU A 31 -1.90 -0.67 -7.43
N LEU A 32 -1.01 0.24 -7.04
CA LEU A 32 -0.32 0.24 -5.75
C LEU A 32 -0.93 1.31 -4.82
N HIS A 33 -1.73 0.89 -3.85
CA HIS A 33 -2.19 1.80 -2.81
C HIS A 33 -1.01 2.35 -1.99
N SER A 34 -0.91 3.67 -1.86
CA SER A 34 0.14 4.34 -1.09
C SER A 34 -0.42 5.23 0.01
N CYS A 35 0.23 5.20 1.18
CA CYS A 35 -0.09 6.10 2.31
C CYS A 35 0.85 7.31 2.40
N CYS A 36 2.04 7.25 1.83
CA CYS A 36 3.03 8.33 1.83
C CYS A 36 4.27 7.92 1.01
N ALA A 37 5.05 8.89 0.56
CA ALA A 37 6.27 8.68 -0.21
C ALA A 37 7.31 7.79 0.51
N PRO A 38 7.63 8.00 1.80
CA PRO A 38 8.56 7.11 2.50
C PRO A 38 8.16 5.64 2.50
N CYS A 39 6.84 5.34 2.64
CA CYS A 39 6.36 3.96 2.61
C CYS A 39 6.37 3.36 1.21
N SER A 40 6.13 4.17 0.18
CA SER A 40 6.09 3.70 -1.20
C SER A 40 7.47 3.61 -1.85
N SER A 41 8.48 4.30 -1.33
CA SER A 41 9.80 4.41 -1.97
C SER A 41 10.42 3.05 -2.28
N HIS A 42 10.58 2.19 -1.27
CA HIS A 42 11.09 0.84 -1.48
C HIS A 42 10.10 -0.04 -2.28
N CYS A 43 8.79 0.11 -2.07
CA CYS A 43 7.82 -0.68 -2.82
C CYS A 43 7.90 -0.37 -4.33
N ILE A 44 8.06 0.90 -4.69
CA ILE A 44 8.26 1.34 -6.07
C ILE A 44 9.59 0.85 -6.61
N GLU A 45 10.69 1.05 -5.86
CA GLU A 45 12.02 0.53 -6.24
C GLU A 45 11.96 -0.97 -6.55
N TYR A 46 11.35 -1.76 -5.66
CA TYR A 46 11.29 -3.21 -5.78
C TYR A 46 10.39 -3.69 -6.92
N LEU A 47 9.23 -3.05 -7.15
CA LEU A 47 8.21 -3.52 -8.10
C LEU A 47 8.37 -2.92 -9.50
N SER A 48 8.98 -1.74 -9.65
CA SER A 48 9.07 -1.05 -10.95
C SER A 48 9.99 -1.74 -11.95
N ASP A 49 10.81 -2.69 -11.50
CA ASP A 49 11.60 -3.55 -12.39
C ASP A 49 10.77 -4.62 -13.10
N TYR A 50 9.56 -4.91 -12.59
CA TYR A 50 8.77 -6.06 -12.98
C TYR A 50 7.33 -5.74 -13.40
N SER A 51 6.87 -4.50 -13.18
CA SER A 51 5.48 -4.11 -13.46
C SER A 51 5.34 -2.63 -13.83
N HIS A 52 4.29 -2.32 -14.59
CA HIS A 52 3.83 -0.96 -14.81
C HIS A 52 3.00 -0.52 -13.61
N ILE A 53 3.56 0.35 -12.76
CA ILE A 53 2.92 0.78 -11.52
C ILE A 53 2.09 2.04 -11.74
N THR A 54 0.86 2.03 -11.24
CA THR A 54 0.11 3.23 -10.95
C THR A 54 -0.07 3.35 -9.45
N VAL A 55 0.48 4.38 -8.84
CA VAL A 55 0.29 4.68 -7.42
C VAL A 55 -1.11 5.27 -7.23
N PHE A 56 -1.91 4.62 -6.40
CA PHE A 56 -3.23 5.10 -5.99
C PHE A 56 -3.16 5.69 -4.58
N TYR A 57 -3.38 6.99 -4.49
CA TYR A 57 -3.31 7.73 -3.23
C TYR A 57 -4.71 8.00 -2.69
N TYR A 58 -5.20 7.10 -1.83
CA TYR A 58 -6.50 7.18 -1.18
C TYR A 58 -6.35 7.00 0.33
N ASN A 59 -6.43 8.08 1.09
CA ASN A 59 -6.14 8.10 2.53
C ASN A 59 -7.13 8.99 3.30
N PRO A 60 -8.43 8.63 3.37
CA PRO A 60 -9.44 9.42 4.08
C PRO A 60 -9.19 9.48 5.60
N ASN A 61 -8.29 8.63 6.11
CA ASN A 61 -7.86 8.63 7.51
C ASN A 61 -6.95 9.80 7.90
N ILE A 62 -6.35 10.50 6.95
CA ILE A 62 -5.53 11.67 7.26
C ILE A 62 -6.48 12.82 7.62
N SER A 63 -6.51 13.19 8.91
CA SER A 63 -7.53 14.07 9.45
C SER A 63 -7.35 15.55 9.07
N ALA A 64 -6.09 15.98 8.88
CA ALA A 64 -5.76 17.36 8.52
C ALA A 64 -5.54 17.46 7.01
N GLU A 65 -6.29 18.30 6.32
CA GLU A 65 -6.19 18.46 4.87
C GLU A 65 -4.81 18.97 4.45
N GLU A 66 -4.22 19.87 5.20
CA GLU A 66 -2.86 20.35 4.93
C GLU A 66 -1.83 19.22 4.93
N GLU A 67 -1.92 18.31 5.90
CA GLU A 67 -1.06 17.12 5.98
C GLU A 67 -1.32 16.16 4.80
N TYR A 68 -2.59 16.00 4.40
CA TYR A 68 -2.96 15.19 3.24
C TYR A 68 -2.32 15.77 1.97
N ARG A 69 -2.51 17.07 1.70
CA ARG A 69 -1.94 17.76 0.53
C ARG A 69 -0.42 17.69 0.49
N LYS A 70 0.23 17.94 1.63
CA LYS A 70 1.68 17.81 1.74
C LYS A 70 2.19 16.43 1.34
N ARG A 71 1.51 15.37 1.79
CA ARG A 71 1.89 14.00 1.44
C ARG A 71 1.60 13.66 -0.03
N VAL A 72 0.54 14.20 -0.61
CA VAL A 72 0.22 14.04 -2.04
C VAL A 72 1.33 14.65 -2.89
N GLU A 73 1.72 15.89 -2.63
CA GLU A 73 2.77 16.57 -3.39
C GLU A 73 4.13 15.87 -3.22
N GLU A 74 4.45 15.42 -2.01
CA GLU A 74 5.66 14.64 -1.76
C GLU A 74 5.68 13.31 -2.52
N GLN A 75 4.52 12.64 -2.62
CA GLN A 75 4.40 11.41 -3.38
C GLN A 75 4.62 11.65 -4.88
N LYS A 76 4.03 12.70 -5.44
CA LYS A 76 4.20 13.11 -6.84
C LYS A 76 5.65 13.48 -7.13
N ARG A 77 6.28 14.26 -6.24
CA ARG A 77 7.69 14.63 -6.35
C ARG A 77 8.59 13.40 -6.40
N PHE A 78 8.44 12.47 -5.44
CA PHE A 78 9.23 11.24 -5.42
C PHE A 78 9.08 10.44 -6.72
N ILE A 79 7.85 10.25 -7.19
CA ILE A 79 7.59 9.52 -8.44
C ILE A 79 8.29 10.19 -9.64
N SER A 80 8.32 11.52 -9.68
CA SER A 80 8.95 12.26 -10.78
C SER A 80 10.49 12.19 -10.77
N GLU A 81 11.09 12.03 -9.60
CA GLU A 81 12.54 12.00 -9.40
C GLU A 81 13.12 10.57 -9.45
N PHE A 82 12.28 9.56 -9.15
CA PHE A 82 12.74 8.17 -9.06
C PHE A 82 12.97 7.56 -10.46
N PRO A 83 14.19 7.03 -10.77
CA PRO A 83 14.53 6.48 -12.06
C PRO A 83 13.99 5.04 -12.22
N ALA A 84 12.68 4.89 -12.27
CA ALA A 84 12.04 3.60 -12.45
C ALA A 84 12.29 3.03 -13.85
N LYS A 85 12.50 1.71 -13.95
CA LYS A 85 12.65 1.02 -15.24
C LYS A 85 11.40 1.17 -16.11
N TYR A 86 10.23 0.98 -15.52
CA TYR A 86 8.94 1.28 -16.16
C TYR A 86 8.33 2.52 -15.51
N LYS A 87 7.78 3.43 -16.35
CA LYS A 87 7.18 4.68 -15.88
C LYS A 87 6.13 4.40 -14.79
N VAL A 88 6.27 5.08 -13.65
CA VAL A 88 5.29 5.08 -12.57
C VAL A 88 4.29 6.20 -12.79
N SER A 89 3.00 5.86 -12.76
CA SER A 89 1.89 6.81 -12.86
C SER A 89 1.28 7.09 -11.47
N PHE A 90 0.46 8.12 -11.38
CA PHE A 90 -0.18 8.54 -10.13
C PHE A 90 -1.67 8.83 -10.35
N ILE A 91 -2.51 8.33 -9.47
CA ILE A 91 -3.94 8.65 -9.37
C ILE A 91 -4.22 9.08 -7.94
N GLU A 92 -4.78 10.27 -7.76
CA GLU A 92 -5.32 10.71 -6.48
C GLU A 92 -6.77 10.24 -6.37
N GLY A 93 -7.09 9.52 -5.28
CA GLY A 93 -8.46 9.17 -4.93
C GLY A 93 -9.17 10.33 -4.23
N ASP A 94 -10.47 10.21 -4.07
CA ASP A 94 -11.28 11.20 -3.37
C ASP A 94 -10.78 11.38 -1.92
N TYR A 95 -10.72 12.62 -1.46
CA TYR A 95 -10.39 12.94 -0.08
C TYR A 95 -11.66 13.33 0.67
N ASP A 96 -12.33 12.32 1.24
CA ASP A 96 -13.47 12.49 2.13
C ASP A 96 -13.19 11.79 3.46
N THR A 97 -12.86 12.59 4.49
CA THR A 97 -12.58 12.07 5.84
C THR A 97 -13.80 11.48 6.51
N LYS A 98 -15.01 11.81 6.05
CA LYS A 98 -16.26 11.25 6.59
C LYS A 98 -16.28 9.73 6.47
N GLU A 99 -15.81 9.18 5.35
CA GLU A 99 -15.74 7.73 5.16
C GLU A 99 -14.91 7.03 6.26
N PHE A 100 -13.78 7.64 6.66
CA PHE A 100 -12.96 7.13 7.76
C PHE A 100 -13.66 7.26 9.11
N TYR A 101 -14.30 8.39 9.40
CA TYR A 101 -15.01 8.56 10.67
C TYR A 101 -16.21 7.63 10.79
N ASP A 102 -16.92 7.37 9.71
CA ASP A 102 -18.05 6.44 9.70
C ASP A 102 -17.61 5.01 10.09
N ILE A 103 -16.48 4.51 9.56
CA ILE A 103 -15.97 3.18 9.92
C ILE A 103 -15.26 3.16 11.28
N ALA A 104 -14.83 4.27 11.80
CA ALA A 104 -14.19 4.40 13.12
C ALA A 104 -15.19 4.51 14.28
N LYS A 105 -16.45 4.83 13.98
CA LYS A 105 -17.50 5.00 14.98
C LYS A 105 -17.67 3.74 15.84
N GLY A 106 -17.59 3.93 17.17
CA GLY A 106 -17.62 2.87 18.17
C GLY A 106 -16.26 2.16 18.39
N TYR A 107 -15.21 2.56 17.68
CA TYR A 107 -13.84 2.03 17.79
C TYR A 107 -12.81 3.09 18.14
N GLU A 108 -13.24 4.29 18.55
CA GLU A 108 -12.39 5.47 18.83
C GLU A 108 -11.34 5.16 19.92
N GLN A 109 -11.72 4.35 20.91
CA GLN A 109 -10.85 3.97 22.03
C GLN A 109 -9.95 2.77 21.73
N CYS A 110 -10.05 2.16 20.54
CA CYS A 110 -9.17 1.07 20.18
C CYS A 110 -7.72 1.56 20.08
N ARG A 111 -6.79 0.78 20.61
CA ARG A 111 -5.35 1.06 20.42
C ARG A 111 -4.98 1.09 18.94
N GLU A 112 -3.88 1.73 18.61
CA GLU A 112 -3.29 1.64 17.27
C GLU A 112 -2.93 0.17 16.95
N GLY A 113 -3.20 -0.25 15.71
CA GLY A 113 -3.04 -1.65 15.28
C GLY A 113 -4.20 -2.57 15.65
N GLY A 114 -5.24 -2.06 16.35
CA GLY A 114 -6.45 -2.81 16.70
C GLY A 114 -7.55 -2.71 15.63
N GLU A 115 -8.79 -3.04 16.04
CA GLU A 115 -9.95 -3.20 15.14
C GLU A 115 -10.24 -1.95 14.29
N ARG A 116 -10.15 -0.74 14.85
CA ARG A 116 -10.27 0.52 14.09
C ARG A 116 -9.28 0.56 12.90
N CYS A 117 -8.03 0.15 13.13
CA CYS A 117 -7.03 0.11 12.06
C CYS A 117 -7.34 -0.95 11.02
N PHE A 118 -7.90 -2.10 11.41
CA PHE A 118 -8.29 -3.14 10.47
C PHE A 118 -9.41 -2.69 9.55
N ARG A 119 -10.42 -1.99 10.09
CA ARG A 119 -11.47 -1.35 9.30
C ARG A 119 -10.92 -0.28 8.35
N CYS A 120 -9.96 0.50 8.80
CA CYS A 120 -9.26 1.48 7.96
C CYS A 120 -8.46 0.81 6.83
N TYR A 121 -7.85 -0.35 7.07
CA TYR A 121 -7.18 -1.11 6.00
C TYR A 121 -8.20 -1.61 4.98
N GLU A 122 -9.31 -2.18 5.45
CA GLU A 122 -10.36 -2.69 4.57
C GLU A 122 -10.97 -1.56 3.71
N LEU A 123 -11.31 -0.42 4.29
CA LEU A 123 -11.80 0.75 3.55
C LEU A 123 -10.87 1.14 2.39
N ARG A 124 -9.57 1.28 2.68
CA ARG A 124 -8.59 1.71 1.69
C ARG A 124 -8.31 0.64 0.63
N LEU A 125 -8.21 -0.62 1.05
CA LEU A 125 -7.98 -1.73 0.12
C LEU A 125 -9.20 -2.00 -0.75
N ARG A 126 -10.42 -1.84 -0.23
CA ARG A 126 -11.66 -1.97 -1.00
C ARG A 126 -11.72 -0.94 -2.11
N LYS A 127 -11.50 0.32 -1.80
CA LYS A 127 -11.45 1.38 -2.82
C LYS A 127 -10.34 1.14 -3.86
N THR A 128 -9.20 0.62 -3.42
CA THR A 128 -8.10 0.25 -4.33
C THR A 128 -8.51 -0.89 -5.24
N CYS A 129 -9.15 -1.93 -4.72
CA CYS A 129 -9.64 -3.08 -5.48
C CYS A 129 -10.67 -2.66 -6.53
N GLU A 130 -11.67 -1.87 -6.13
CA GLU A 130 -12.70 -1.30 -7.01
C GLU A 130 -12.08 -0.47 -8.15
N THR A 131 -11.14 0.41 -7.80
CA THR A 131 -10.43 1.24 -8.78
C THR A 131 -9.58 0.39 -9.73
N ALA A 132 -8.92 -0.65 -9.23
CA ALA A 132 -8.14 -1.56 -10.05
C ALA A 132 -9.02 -2.34 -11.03
N LYS A 133 -10.15 -2.86 -10.57
CA LYS A 133 -11.14 -3.57 -11.41
C LYS A 133 -11.68 -2.65 -12.51
N ALA A 134 -12.12 -1.45 -12.14
CA ALA A 134 -12.66 -0.48 -13.10
C ALA A 134 -11.61 0.01 -14.11
N GLY A 135 -10.35 0.11 -13.69
CA GLY A 135 -9.22 0.54 -14.53
C GLY A 135 -8.60 -0.57 -15.37
N GLY A 136 -9.05 -1.82 -15.24
CA GLY A 136 -8.51 -2.96 -16.00
C GLY A 136 -7.07 -3.33 -15.63
N PHE A 137 -6.66 -3.11 -14.38
CA PHE A 137 -5.34 -3.53 -13.91
C PHE A 137 -5.28 -5.05 -13.74
N ASP A 138 -4.08 -5.63 -13.91
CA ASP A 138 -3.86 -7.07 -13.70
C ASP A 138 -3.82 -7.43 -12.21
N TYR A 139 -3.31 -6.52 -11.38
CA TYR A 139 -3.16 -6.71 -9.93
C TYR A 139 -3.38 -5.43 -9.14
N PHE A 140 -3.76 -5.60 -7.87
CA PHE A 140 -3.65 -4.53 -6.88
C PHE A 140 -2.88 -4.99 -5.65
N THR A 141 -2.28 -4.04 -4.91
CA THR A 141 -1.58 -4.28 -3.64
C THR A 141 -1.47 -2.99 -2.82
N THR A 142 -0.74 -3.04 -1.71
CA THR A 142 -0.57 -1.88 -0.82
C THR A 142 0.84 -1.75 -0.27
N THR A 143 1.30 -0.52 -0.07
CA THR A 143 2.55 -0.22 0.62
C THR A 143 2.45 -0.38 2.14
N LEU A 144 1.25 -0.60 2.70
CA LEU A 144 1.05 -0.66 4.15
C LEU A 144 1.86 -1.77 4.84
N THR A 145 2.17 -2.85 4.12
CA THR A 145 2.93 -3.99 4.65
C THR A 145 4.39 -3.68 4.93
N ILE A 146 4.92 -2.51 4.51
CA ILE A 146 6.29 -2.09 4.81
C ILE A 146 6.46 -1.60 6.25
N SER A 147 5.38 -1.10 6.85
CA SER A 147 5.44 -0.55 8.20
C SER A 147 5.57 -1.66 9.25
N PRO A 148 6.56 -1.59 10.17
CA PRO A 148 6.64 -2.54 11.28
C PRO A 148 5.46 -2.43 12.26
N LEU A 149 4.77 -1.28 12.27
CA LEU A 149 3.60 -1.03 13.13
C LEU A 149 2.29 -1.58 12.57
N LYS A 150 2.31 -2.14 11.35
CA LYS A 150 1.11 -2.66 10.68
C LYS A 150 1.18 -4.18 10.54
N ASN A 151 0.04 -4.81 10.81
CA ASN A 151 -0.08 -6.26 10.74
C ASN A 151 -0.19 -6.71 9.27
N SER A 152 0.91 -7.25 8.70
CA SER A 152 0.94 -7.73 7.32
C SER A 152 0.06 -8.95 7.08
N VAL A 153 -0.13 -9.81 8.09
CA VAL A 153 -1.05 -10.96 7.98
C VAL A 153 -2.46 -10.44 7.74
N ARG A 154 -2.94 -9.52 8.59
CA ARG A 154 -4.28 -8.95 8.46
C ARG A 154 -4.49 -8.18 7.15
N LEU A 155 -3.48 -7.45 6.68
CA LEU A 155 -3.53 -6.75 5.40
C LEU A 155 -3.68 -7.72 4.22
N ASN A 156 -2.94 -8.82 4.24
CA ASN A 156 -3.02 -9.84 3.19
C ASN A 156 -4.34 -10.65 3.25
N GLU A 157 -4.87 -10.91 4.44
CA GLU A 157 -6.21 -11.53 4.60
C GLU A 157 -7.30 -10.65 3.97
N ILE A 158 -7.29 -9.35 4.29
CA ILE A 158 -8.24 -8.38 3.71
C ILE A 158 -8.07 -8.31 2.20
N GLY A 159 -6.83 -8.23 1.70
CA GLY A 159 -6.55 -8.20 0.28
C GLY A 159 -7.08 -9.41 -0.47
N LEU A 160 -6.88 -10.62 0.06
CA LEU A 160 -7.40 -11.85 -0.54
C LEU A 160 -8.93 -11.93 -0.49
N LYS A 161 -9.55 -11.57 0.63
CA LYS A 161 -11.01 -11.50 0.74
C LYS A 161 -11.61 -10.58 -0.34
N LEU A 162 -11.02 -9.39 -0.53
CA LEU A 162 -11.45 -8.45 -1.55
C LEU A 162 -11.16 -8.96 -2.97
N SER A 163 -10.03 -9.66 -3.16
CA SER A 163 -9.70 -10.31 -4.43
C SER A 163 -10.76 -11.32 -4.86
N GLU A 164 -11.26 -12.13 -3.92
CA GLU A 164 -12.35 -13.09 -4.17
C GLU A 164 -13.69 -12.37 -4.38
N GLU A 165 -14.02 -11.37 -3.56
CA GLU A 165 -15.28 -10.61 -3.62
C GLU A 165 -15.45 -9.89 -4.96
N TYR A 166 -14.37 -9.30 -5.49
CA TYR A 166 -14.39 -8.48 -6.71
C TYR A 166 -13.87 -9.20 -7.96
N ASP A 167 -13.42 -10.45 -7.84
CA ASP A 167 -12.70 -11.15 -8.92
C ASP A 167 -11.58 -10.25 -9.51
N MET A 168 -10.72 -9.74 -8.62
CA MET A 168 -9.61 -8.86 -8.93
C MET A 168 -8.33 -9.35 -8.22
N PRO A 169 -7.28 -9.78 -8.94
CA PRO A 169 -6.12 -10.41 -8.32
C PRO A 169 -5.38 -9.48 -7.35
N TYR A 170 -5.16 -9.96 -6.12
CA TYR A 170 -4.36 -9.28 -5.10
C TYR A 170 -2.92 -9.82 -5.10
N LEU A 171 -1.94 -8.93 -5.13
CA LEU A 171 -0.54 -9.29 -5.01
C LEU A 171 -0.13 -9.30 -3.54
N LEU A 172 0.01 -10.49 -2.96
CA LEU A 172 0.48 -10.68 -1.58
C LEU A 172 1.84 -10.05 -1.36
N SER A 173 2.08 -9.43 -0.21
CA SER A 173 3.35 -8.76 0.08
C SER A 173 3.68 -8.68 1.57
N ASP A 174 4.95 -8.62 1.90
CA ASP A 174 5.45 -8.20 3.21
C ASP A 174 6.74 -7.39 3.01
N PHE A 175 6.57 -6.17 2.50
CA PHE A 175 7.67 -5.31 2.06
C PHE A 175 8.66 -4.91 3.16
N LYS A 176 8.35 -5.11 4.45
CA LYS A 176 9.33 -4.92 5.53
C LYS A 176 10.39 -6.02 5.60
N LYS A 177 10.13 -7.19 4.99
CA LYS A 177 11.10 -8.28 4.90
C LYS A 177 12.28 -7.91 3.99
N LYS A 178 13.36 -8.70 4.05
CA LYS A 178 14.58 -8.47 3.26
C LYS A 178 15.14 -7.04 3.43
N GLU A 179 15.14 -6.53 4.64
CA GLU A 179 15.61 -5.17 4.97
C GLU A 179 14.80 -4.04 4.30
N GLY A 180 13.60 -4.34 3.74
CA GLY A 180 12.83 -3.36 2.97
C GLY A 180 12.42 -2.12 3.77
N TYR A 181 12.10 -2.27 5.07
CA TYR A 181 11.86 -1.11 5.92
C TYR A 181 13.11 -0.24 6.09
N LYS A 182 14.29 -0.87 6.29
CA LYS A 182 15.57 -0.16 6.36
C LYS A 182 15.85 0.56 5.03
N ARG A 183 15.66 -0.13 3.90
CA ARG A 183 15.83 0.48 2.58
C ARG A 183 14.91 1.69 2.37
N SER A 184 13.67 1.65 2.87
CA SER A 184 12.76 2.81 2.81
C SER A 184 13.25 4.01 3.63
N ILE A 185 14.02 3.78 4.69
CA ILE A 185 14.68 4.85 5.45
C ILE A 185 15.85 5.44 4.65
N GLU A 186 16.67 4.59 4.06
CA GLU A 186 17.80 5.02 3.21
C GLU A 186 17.30 5.86 2.03
N LEU A 187 16.28 5.37 1.29
CA LEU A 187 15.65 6.12 0.20
C LEU A 187 15.03 7.45 0.68
N SER A 188 14.48 7.48 1.90
CA SER A 188 13.96 8.73 2.44
C SER A 188 15.04 9.76 2.70
N HIS A 189 16.25 9.34 3.07
CA HIS A 189 17.42 10.25 3.18
C HIS A 189 17.96 10.64 1.81
N GLU A 190 18.07 9.68 0.89
CA GLU A 190 18.58 9.85 -0.47
C GLU A 190 17.75 10.89 -1.25
N TYR A 191 16.41 10.81 -1.16
CA TYR A 191 15.48 11.73 -1.81
C TYR A 191 14.97 12.84 -0.90
N ASN A 192 15.52 13.00 0.32
CA ASN A 192 15.07 14.00 1.30
C ASN A 192 13.53 14.00 1.49
N LEU A 193 12.95 12.80 1.69
CA LEU A 193 11.50 12.64 1.79
C LEU A 193 10.97 13.12 3.14
N TYR A 194 9.83 13.79 3.12
CA TYR A 194 9.09 14.13 4.32
C TYR A 194 8.62 12.86 5.05
N ARG A 195 9.24 12.57 6.19
CA ARG A 195 8.86 11.44 7.05
C ARG A 195 8.04 11.93 8.23
N GLN A 196 6.76 11.58 8.21
CA GLN A 196 5.87 11.77 9.34
C GLN A 196 6.10 10.70 10.42
N ASN A 197 5.86 11.05 11.68
CA ASN A 197 6.00 10.17 12.83
C ASN A 197 4.68 9.52 13.30
N TYR A 198 3.58 9.73 12.57
CA TYR A 198 2.25 9.21 12.88
C TYR A 198 1.50 8.79 11.62
N CYS A 199 0.47 7.97 11.77
CA CYS A 199 -0.31 7.44 10.63
C CYS A 199 -1.05 8.53 9.83
N GLY A 200 -1.43 9.63 10.48
CA GLY A 200 -2.24 10.72 9.91
C GLY A 200 -3.63 10.79 10.49
N CYS A 201 -4.15 9.71 11.07
CA CYS A 201 -5.47 9.74 11.69
C CYS A 201 -5.40 10.43 13.07
N VAL A 202 -6.51 11.03 13.48
CA VAL A 202 -6.64 11.75 14.77
C VAL A 202 -6.33 10.86 15.98
N TYR A 203 -6.49 9.54 15.86
CA TYR A 203 -6.28 8.55 16.93
C TYR A 203 -4.86 7.99 17.01
N SER A 204 -3.94 8.42 16.15
CA SER A 204 -2.53 7.96 16.12
C SER A 204 -1.53 9.01 16.62
N ARG A 205 -2.01 9.98 17.38
CA ARG A 205 -1.22 11.06 18.02
C ARG A 205 -0.96 10.75 19.47
#